data_ef0fb71b3bc77d7b133b7eb4299d4732
#
_entry.id   ef0fb71b3bc77d7b133b7eb4299d4732
#
_cell.length_a   1.000
_cell.length_b   1.000
_cell.length_c   1.000
_cell.angle_alpha   90.00
_cell.angle_beta   90.00
_cell.angle_gamma   90.00
#
_symmetry.space_group_name_H-M   'P 1'
#
loop_
_entity.id
_entity.type
_entity.pdbx_description
1 polymer ?
#
loop_
_entity_poly.entity_id
_entity_poly.type
_entity_poly.pdbx_seq_one_letter_code
_entity_poly.pdbx_strand_id
1 'polypeptide(L)'
;SADPERYYKVKLFDDERFERKSCATCKRFYWTIDENRVNCPDHSDDTYSFIGNPPTAKRFDYTQAWKEVESFFVKNGHTSVNRYPVVCRWRDDLYFTIASIVDFQRVMGSKVVFEFPANPLVVPQTCLRFKDLENVGVTGRHFSSFCMIGQHSIPNSNGYWKDECVDLDYRLLTEQFGVDKKEVVFVEDVWEGGGSFGSSLEFFVKGLELGNAVFTEFQGDLSNYKTLDQQIIDMGAGLERFAWLTMGTPTAYDCCFGPITNNLLQQAGIDTNDELLVTYFTKIAKHLEQFSDLSEVRKNAIKSAGLSDEQINKIITPLEGIYLIVDHIRTLIFAISDGALPSNVGGGYNLRIMLR
;
A
#
# COMPACT_ATOMS: atom_id res chain seq x y z
N SER A 1 16.27 -6.23 -15.75
CA SER A 1 16.10 -7.60 -16.26
C SER A 1 16.80 -7.75 -17.60
N ALA A 2 17.48 -8.87 -17.84
CA ALA A 2 18.08 -9.19 -19.14
C ALA A 2 17.00 -9.58 -20.18
N ASP A 3 15.79 -9.93 -19.71
CA ASP A 3 14.64 -10.34 -20.54
C ASP A 3 13.35 -9.67 -19.99
N PRO A 4 13.11 -8.38 -20.29
CA PRO A 4 11.93 -7.67 -19.81
C PRO A 4 10.62 -8.20 -20.42
N GLU A 5 10.66 -8.73 -21.66
CA GLU A 5 9.51 -9.31 -22.32
C GLU A 5 8.96 -10.50 -21.52
N ARG A 6 9.83 -11.40 -21.06
CA ARG A 6 9.43 -12.55 -20.26
C ARG A 6 8.86 -12.17 -18.90
N TYR A 7 9.48 -11.20 -18.21
CA TYR A 7 9.19 -10.95 -16.79
C TYR A 7 8.10 -9.91 -16.57
N TYR A 8 8.02 -8.88 -17.41
CA TYR A 8 7.17 -7.70 -17.16
C TYR A 8 6.11 -7.46 -18.22
N LYS A 9 6.32 -7.90 -19.47
CA LYS A 9 5.33 -7.69 -20.51
C LYS A 9 4.10 -8.57 -20.27
N VAL A 10 2.92 -7.95 -20.34
CA VAL A 10 1.60 -8.59 -20.24
C VAL A 10 0.74 -8.16 -21.42
N LYS A 11 -0.27 -8.97 -21.73
CA LYS A 11 -1.20 -8.74 -22.86
C LYS A 11 -1.86 -7.36 -22.79
N LEU A 12 -2.25 -6.90 -21.61
CA LEU A 12 -2.83 -5.57 -21.39
C LEU A 12 -1.99 -4.45 -22.02
N PHE A 13 -0.65 -4.55 -21.94
CA PHE A 13 0.21 -3.49 -22.45
C PHE A 13 0.14 -3.35 -23.97
N ASP A 14 -0.03 -4.46 -24.69
CA ASP A 14 -0.26 -4.41 -26.15
C ASP A 14 -1.69 -3.93 -26.47
N ASP A 15 -2.71 -4.43 -25.75
CA ASP A 15 -4.13 -4.11 -25.99
C ASP A 15 -4.45 -2.63 -25.73
N GLU A 16 -3.91 -2.04 -24.67
CA GLU A 16 -4.13 -0.64 -24.25
C GLU A 16 -2.99 0.31 -24.71
N ARG A 17 -2.01 -0.19 -25.46
CA ARG A 17 -0.88 0.58 -26.02
C ARG A 17 0.01 1.24 -24.96
N PHE A 18 0.31 0.51 -23.90
CA PHE A 18 1.33 0.95 -22.95
C PHE A 18 2.71 0.90 -23.60
N GLU A 19 3.50 1.95 -23.40
CA GLU A 19 4.89 2.02 -23.80
C GLU A 19 5.81 1.82 -22.59
N ARG A 20 6.87 1.01 -22.78
CA ARG A 20 7.94 0.87 -21.79
C ARG A 20 8.90 2.02 -21.90
N LYS A 21 9.06 2.78 -20.81
CA LYS A 21 9.95 3.94 -20.74
C LYS A 21 10.95 3.80 -19.59
N SER A 22 12.08 4.51 -19.69
CA SER A 22 13.05 4.66 -18.60
C SER A 22 12.92 6.05 -17.99
N CYS A 23 12.78 6.14 -16.67
CA CYS A 23 12.71 7.42 -15.95
C CYS A 23 13.95 8.28 -16.22
N ALA A 24 13.74 9.53 -16.62
CA ALA A 24 14.84 10.46 -16.88
C ALA A 24 15.70 10.73 -15.64
N THR A 25 15.11 10.65 -14.44
CA THR A 25 15.76 10.91 -13.16
C THR A 25 16.45 9.68 -12.58
N CYS A 26 15.70 8.61 -12.24
CA CYS A 26 16.24 7.46 -11.50
C CYS A 26 16.57 6.24 -12.36
N LYS A 27 16.24 6.27 -13.66
CA LYS A 27 16.48 5.20 -14.64
C LYS A 27 15.66 3.91 -14.42
N ARG A 28 14.74 3.85 -13.44
CA ARG A 28 13.78 2.74 -13.30
C ARG A 28 12.91 2.64 -14.55
N PHE A 29 12.51 1.43 -14.91
CA PHE A 29 11.60 1.20 -16.04
C PHE A 29 10.16 1.23 -15.58
N TYR A 30 9.29 1.81 -16.41
CA TYR A 30 7.86 1.89 -16.17
C TYR A 30 7.07 1.80 -17.48
N TRP A 31 5.78 1.48 -17.37
CA TRP A 31 4.84 1.36 -18.47
C TRP A 31 3.73 2.39 -18.32
N THR A 32 3.40 3.09 -19.40
CA THR A 32 2.40 4.16 -19.44
C THR A 32 1.81 4.30 -20.84
N ILE A 33 0.54 4.73 -20.93
CA ILE A 33 -0.09 5.15 -22.18
C ILE A 33 0.06 6.66 -22.44
N ASP A 34 0.61 7.42 -21.48
CA ASP A 34 0.90 8.84 -21.66
C ASP A 34 2.22 9.02 -22.40
N GLU A 35 2.13 9.37 -23.68
CA GLU A 35 3.28 9.61 -24.56
C GLU A 35 4.21 10.72 -24.04
N ASN A 36 3.66 11.70 -23.30
CA ASN A 36 4.41 12.85 -22.78
C ASN A 36 5.11 12.57 -21.45
N ARG A 37 4.80 11.46 -20.77
CA ARG A 37 5.44 11.13 -19.49
C ARG A 37 6.91 10.77 -19.69
N VAL A 38 7.80 11.49 -19.01
CA VAL A 38 9.26 11.31 -19.07
C VAL A 38 9.85 10.76 -17.78
N ASN A 39 9.10 10.81 -16.67
CA ASN A 39 9.52 10.33 -15.36
C ASN A 39 8.56 9.26 -14.81
N CYS A 40 9.11 8.37 -13.98
CA CYS A 40 8.32 7.44 -13.20
C CYS A 40 7.42 8.19 -12.20
N PRO A 41 6.45 7.52 -11.55
CA PRO A 41 5.52 8.18 -10.63
C PRO A 41 6.19 8.96 -9.49
N ASP A 42 7.31 8.47 -8.95
CA ASP A 42 8.03 9.10 -7.83
C ASP A 42 8.70 10.43 -8.20
N HIS A 43 9.00 10.63 -9.49
CA HIS A 43 9.73 11.80 -10.01
C HIS A 43 8.89 12.66 -10.96
N SER A 44 7.59 12.46 -11.01
CA SER A 44 6.66 13.23 -11.84
C SER A 44 6.23 14.52 -11.13
N ASP A 45 5.96 15.58 -11.92
CA ASP A 45 5.50 16.87 -11.39
C ASP A 45 4.12 16.76 -10.74
N ASP A 46 3.29 15.82 -11.21
CA ASP A 46 1.93 15.57 -10.71
C ASP A 46 1.88 14.62 -9.49
N THR A 47 3.03 14.22 -8.96
CA THR A 47 3.14 13.36 -7.77
C THR A 47 2.37 13.95 -6.59
N TYR A 48 1.45 13.18 -6.02
CA TYR A 48 0.51 13.56 -4.95
C TYR A 48 -0.42 14.71 -5.27
N SER A 49 -0.64 15.05 -6.55
CA SER A 49 -1.59 16.09 -6.95
C SER A 49 -3.06 15.72 -6.71
N PHE A 50 -3.35 14.49 -6.32
CA PHE A 50 -4.69 14.04 -5.93
C PHE A 50 -5.13 14.59 -4.56
N ILE A 51 -4.21 15.03 -3.70
CA ILE A 51 -4.53 15.65 -2.41
C ILE A 51 -5.24 16.98 -2.68
N GLY A 52 -6.47 17.10 -2.20
CA GLY A 52 -7.37 18.24 -2.47
C GLY A 52 -8.04 18.21 -3.86
N ASN A 53 -7.57 17.35 -4.78
CA ASN A 53 -8.12 17.24 -6.14
C ASN A 53 -8.08 15.77 -6.64
N PRO A 54 -8.90 14.89 -6.07
CA PRO A 54 -8.86 13.47 -6.40
C PRO A 54 -9.24 13.17 -7.85
N PRO A 55 -8.58 12.18 -8.48
CA PRO A 55 -8.72 11.87 -9.90
C PRO A 55 -9.99 11.07 -10.24
N THR A 56 -10.87 10.82 -9.26
CA THR A 56 -12.07 10.02 -9.41
C THR A 56 -13.32 10.85 -9.18
N ALA A 57 -14.37 10.62 -9.97
CA ALA A 57 -15.65 11.31 -9.79
C ALA A 57 -16.41 10.84 -8.53
N LYS A 58 -16.23 9.56 -8.17
CA LYS A 58 -16.84 8.97 -6.97
C LYS A 58 -15.90 9.11 -5.78
N ARG A 59 -16.49 9.28 -4.59
CA ARG A 59 -15.78 9.34 -3.31
C ARG A 59 -16.13 8.09 -2.52
N PHE A 60 -15.12 7.37 -2.08
CA PHE A 60 -15.29 6.16 -1.28
C PHE A 60 -14.50 6.31 0.03
N ASP A 61 -15.20 6.28 1.16
CA ASP A 61 -14.55 6.12 2.45
C ASP A 61 -13.89 4.73 2.56
N TYR A 62 -13.16 4.51 3.65
CA TYR A 62 -12.43 3.27 3.87
C TYR A 62 -13.31 2.01 3.75
N THR A 63 -14.51 2.03 4.32
CA THR A 63 -15.43 0.89 4.29
C THR A 63 -16.06 0.70 2.91
N GLN A 64 -16.41 1.79 2.25
CA GLN A 64 -16.95 1.77 0.90
C GLN A 64 -15.90 1.28 -0.11
N ALA A 65 -14.65 1.73 0.02
CA ALA A 65 -13.56 1.29 -0.85
C ALA A 65 -13.38 -0.24 -0.81
N TRP A 66 -13.44 -0.86 0.39
CA TRP A 66 -13.41 -2.31 0.47
C TRP A 66 -14.61 -2.98 -0.23
N LYS A 67 -15.82 -2.50 -0.04
CA LYS A 67 -17.01 -3.06 -0.69
C LYS A 67 -16.92 -3.01 -2.22
N GLU A 68 -16.35 -1.95 -2.77
CA GLU A 68 -16.14 -1.82 -4.21
C GLU A 68 -15.08 -2.82 -4.71
N VAL A 69 -13.97 -2.98 -3.99
CA VAL A 69 -12.92 -3.96 -4.29
C VAL A 69 -13.48 -5.39 -4.22
N GLU A 70 -14.15 -5.74 -3.13
CA GLU A 70 -14.74 -7.06 -2.93
C GLU A 70 -15.75 -7.39 -4.03
N SER A 71 -16.68 -6.48 -4.30
CA SER A 71 -17.69 -6.63 -5.35
C SER A 71 -17.08 -6.85 -6.72
N PHE A 72 -16.03 -6.09 -7.04
CA PHE A 72 -15.32 -6.23 -8.32
C PHE A 72 -14.67 -7.61 -8.45
N PHE A 73 -13.90 -8.05 -7.48
CA PHE A 73 -13.21 -9.34 -7.54
C PHE A 73 -14.18 -10.53 -7.51
N VAL A 74 -15.23 -10.47 -6.69
CA VAL A 74 -16.27 -11.52 -6.66
C VAL A 74 -16.98 -11.62 -8.01
N LYS A 75 -17.32 -10.49 -8.64
CA LYS A 75 -17.90 -10.47 -9.99
C LYS A 75 -16.97 -11.06 -11.06
N ASN A 76 -15.67 -10.98 -10.85
CA ASN A 76 -14.62 -11.54 -11.72
C ASN A 76 -14.12 -12.92 -11.24
N GLY A 77 -14.96 -13.69 -10.50
CA GLY A 77 -14.72 -15.09 -10.20
C GLY A 77 -13.89 -15.40 -8.95
N HIS A 78 -13.53 -14.41 -8.15
CA HIS A 78 -12.79 -14.61 -6.91
C HIS A 78 -13.73 -14.99 -5.76
N THR A 79 -13.24 -15.81 -4.85
CA THR A 79 -13.88 -16.03 -3.55
C THR A 79 -13.39 -14.99 -2.56
N SER A 80 -14.31 -14.22 -1.96
CA SER A 80 -13.97 -13.35 -0.83
C SER A 80 -13.73 -14.18 0.42
N VAL A 81 -12.57 -14.00 1.05
CA VAL A 81 -12.14 -14.73 2.25
C VAL A 81 -12.01 -13.76 3.41
N ASN A 82 -12.45 -14.17 4.59
CA ASN A 82 -12.27 -13.36 5.79
C ASN A 82 -10.80 -13.21 6.16
N ARG A 83 -10.45 -12.06 6.77
CA ARG A 83 -9.09 -11.84 7.30
C ARG A 83 -8.67 -12.91 8.30
N TYR A 84 -7.41 -13.21 8.34
CA TYR A 84 -6.77 -14.03 9.37
C TYR A 84 -6.36 -13.16 10.58
N PRO A 85 -6.06 -13.78 11.74
CA PRO A 85 -5.55 -13.05 12.89
C PRO A 85 -4.25 -12.30 12.55
N VAL A 86 -4.06 -11.11 13.14
CA VAL A 86 -2.78 -10.37 13.01
C VAL A 86 -1.64 -11.03 13.78
N VAL A 87 -1.95 -11.96 14.69
CA VAL A 87 -0.97 -12.81 15.38
C VAL A 87 -0.73 -14.06 14.55
N CYS A 88 0.43 -14.15 13.92
CA CYS A 88 0.79 -15.25 13.04
C CYS A 88 1.20 -16.49 13.85
N ARG A 89 0.28 -17.45 14.04
CA ARG A 89 0.52 -18.68 14.82
C ARG A 89 0.85 -19.90 13.99
N TRP A 90 0.86 -19.79 12.67
CA TRP A 90 1.12 -20.87 11.73
C TRP A 90 2.51 -20.77 11.07
N ARG A 91 3.31 -19.78 11.49
CA ARG A 91 4.70 -19.58 11.08
C ARG A 91 5.55 -19.20 12.27
N ASP A 92 6.57 -19.98 12.57
CA ASP A 92 7.45 -19.77 13.75
C ASP A 92 8.41 -18.58 13.59
N ASP A 93 8.64 -18.15 12.34
CA ASP A 93 9.54 -17.05 11.98
C ASP A 93 8.87 -15.67 12.04
N LEU A 94 7.53 -15.60 12.15
CA LEU A 94 6.75 -14.37 12.18
C LEU A 94 5.90 -14.28 13.44
N TYR A 95 5.98 -13.13 14.13
CA TYR A 95 5.09 -12.85 15.26
C TYR A 95 3.76 -12.25 14.79
N PHE A 96 3.82 -11.33 13.83
CA PHE A 96 2.64 -10.69 13.25
C PHE A 96 2.50 -10.99 11.77
N THR A 97 1.24 -10.98 11.29
CA THR A 97 0.91 -11.03 9.87
C THR A 97 1.31 -9.69 9.23
N ILE A 98 2.26 -9.74 8.30
CA ILE A 98 2.86 -8.55 7.66
C ILE A 98 2.42 -8.35 6.20
N ALA A 99 1.77 -9.35 5.61
CA ALA A 99 1.24 -9.34 4.25
C ALA A 99 0.13 -10.38 4.13
N SER A 100 -0.80 -10.20 3.19
CA SER A 100 -1.93 -11.10 2.98
C SER A 100 -1.53 -12.52 2.58
N ILE A 101 -0.46 -12.66 1.79
CA ILE A 101 0.05 -13.98 1.37
C ILE A 101 0.55 -14.83 2.55
N VAL A 102 0.97 -14.21 3.65
CA VAL A 102 1.41 -14.91 4.86
C VAL A 102 0.31 -15.82 5.42
N ASP A 103 -0.96 -15.46 5.25
CA ASP A 103 -2.11 -16.26 5.69
C ASP A 103 -2.09 -17.68 5.11
N PHE A 104 -1.59 -17.79 3.89
CA PHE A 104 -1.63 -19.01 3.07
C PHE A 104 -0.26 -19.68 2.95
N GLN A 105 0.81 -19.08 3.48
CA GLN A 105 2.15 -19.67 3.48
C GLN A 105 2.32 -20.64 4.66
N ARG A 106 2.90 -21.80 4.37
CA ARG A 106 3.38 -22.76 5.37
C ARG A 106 4.86 -23.00 5.13
N VAL A 107 5.66 -22.93 6.17
CA VAL A 107 7.11 -23.19 6.12
C VAL A 107 7.37 -24.57 6.71
N MET A 108 7.81 -25.51 5.88
CA MET A 108 8.12 -26.88 6.28
C MET A 108 9.61 -27.14 6.05
N GLY A 109 10.43 -26.87 7.05
CA GLY A 109 11.90 -26.89 6.91
C GLY A 109 12.35 -25.75 5.98
N SER A 110 12.99 -26.10 4.86
CA SER A 110 13.39 -25.14 3.82
C SER A 110 12.37 -24.97 2.68
N LYS A 111 11.21 -25.64 2.76
CA LYS A 111 10.18 -25.60 1.72
C LYS A 111 9.06 -24.64 2.11
N VAL A 112 8.73 -23.74 1.19
CA VAL A 112 7.52 -22.90 1.27
C VAL A 112 6.40 -23.60 0.49
N VAL A 113 5.24 -23.77 1.15
CA VAL A 113 4.03 -24.36 0.57
C VAL A 113 2.89 -23.36 0.70
N PHE A 114 2.08 -23.22 -0.33
CA PHE A 114 0.91 -22.33 -0.33
C PHE A 114 -0.38 -23.13 -0.24
N GLU A 115 -1.22 -22.82 0.74
CA GLU A 115 -2.51 -23.48 1.00
C GLU A 115 -3.63 -22.47 0.87
N PHE A 116 -4.25 -22.38 -0.29
CA PHE A 116 -5.36 -21.48 -0.56
C PHE A 116 -6.71 -22.16 -0.25
N PRO A 117 -7.60 -21.50 0.53
CA PRO A 117 -8.96 -22.02 0.79
C PRO A 117 -9.88 -21.96 -0.43
N ALA A 118 -9.56 -21.11 -1.40
CA ALA A 118 -10.21 -20.97 -2.69
C ALA A 118 -9.19 -20.47 -3.73
N ASN A 119 -9.45 -20.66 -5.02
CA ASN A 119 -8.56 -20.21 -6.09
C ASN A 119 -9.41 -19.80 -7.32
N PRO A 120 -9.37 -18.53 -7.75
CA PRO A 120 -8.69 -17.39 -7.10
C PRO A 120 -9.43 -16.85 -5.88
N LEU A 121 -8.75 -16.04 -5.07
CA LEU A 121 -9.35 -15.43 -3.87
C LEU A 121 -8.97 -13.95 -3.71
N VAL A 122 -9.79 -13.22 -2.93
CA VAL A 122 -9.51 -11.87 -2.44
C VAL A 122 -9.71 -11.81 -0.92
N VAL A 123 -8.82 -11.12 -0.20
CA VAL A 123 -8.84 -11.03 1.26
C VAL A 123 -8.48 -9.63 1.75
N PRO A 124 -9.24 -9.05 2.73
CA PRO A 124 -8.91 -7.77 3.37
C PRO A 124 -8.03 -8.00 4.60
N GLN A 125 -6.77 -8.37 4.42
CA GLN A 125 -5.90 -8.75 5.53
C GLN A 125 -5.39 -7.56 6.31
N THR A 126 -5.73 -7.46 7.58
CA THR A 126 -5.09 -6.54 8.51
C THR A 126 -3.66 -6.99 8.79
N CYS A 127 -2.70 -6.12 8.49
CA CYS A 127 -1.27 -6.35 8.68
C CYS A 127 -0.70 -5.41 9.73
N LEU A 128 0.32 -5.86 10.47
CA LEU A 128 1.07 -5.04 11.42
C LEU A 128 2.52 -4.92 10.97
N ARG A 129 3.02 -3.68 10.81
CA ARG A 129 4.41 -3.39 10.46
C ARG A 129 4.96 -2.29 11.36
N PHE A 130 6.14 -2.54 11.95
CA PHE A 130 6.76 -1.64 12.94
C PHE A 130 8.10 -1.06 12.48
N LYS A 131 8.45 -1.24 11.21
CA LYS A 131 9.74 -0.80 10.68
C LYS A 131 9.89 0.72 10.64
N ASP A 132 8.81 1.42 10.28
CA ASP A 132 8.83 2.87 10.01
C ASP A 132 7.90 3.62 10.98
N LEU A 133 7.97 3.29 12.29
CA LEU A 133 7.09 3.87 13.31
C LEU A 133 7.25 5.39 13.45
N GLU A 134 8.46 5.92 13.23
CA GLU A 134 8.71 7.36 13.26
C GLU A 134 7.98 8.13 12.15
N ASN A 135 7.59 7.46 11.07
CA ASN A 135 6.83 8.04 9.97
C ASN A 135 5.33 8.15 10.27
N VAL A 136 4.82 7.35 11.23
CA VAL A 136 3.41 7.32 11.60
C VAL A 136 3.01 8.64 12.25
N GLY A 137 1.88 9.20 11.80
CA GLY A 137 1.39 10.51 12.22
C GLY A 137 1.98 11.68 11.43
N VAL A 138 3.22 11.56 10.93
CA VAL A 138 3.96 12.66 10.30
C VAL A 138 3.75 12.71 8.80
N THR A 139 3.80 11.57 8.13
CA THR A 139 3.86 11.53 6.66
C THR A 139 2.49 11.52 5.97
N GLY A 140 1.42 11.33 6.74
CA GLY A 140 0.06 11.26 6.21
C GLY A 140 -0.30 9.92 5.52
N ARG A 141 0.65 8.98 5.40
CA ARG A 141 0.46 7.72 4.64
C ARG A 141 0.99 6.45 5.30
N HIS A 142 1.82 6.55 6.34
CA HIS A 142 2.36 5.39 7.05
C HIS A 142 1.49 5.01 8.23
N PHE A 143 1.21 3.71 8.34
CA PHE A 143 0.40 3.12 9.40
C PHE A 143 1.17 1.98 10.05
N SER A 144 1.03 1.83 11.38
CA SER A 144 1.53 0.66 12.10
C SER A 144 0.61 -0.57 11.93
N SER A 145 -0.71 -0.33 11.68
CA SER A 145 -1.64 -1.33 11.18
C SER A 145 -2.35 -0.81 9.93
N PHE A 146 -2.48 -1.64 8.90
CA PHE A 146 -3.15 -1.31 7.65
C PHE A 146 -3.85 -2.54 7.08
N CYS A 147 -4.83 -2.33 6.20
CA CYS A 147 -5.48 -3.41 5.48
C CYS A 147 -4.81 -3.63 4.13
N MET A 148 -4.23 -4.80 3.94
CA MET A 148 -3.76 -5.23 2.63
C MET A 148 -4.89 -5.94 1.89
N ILE A 149 -5.32 -5.40 0.76
CA ILE A 149 -6.10 -6.13 -0.22
C ILE A 149 -5.18 -7.19 -0.80
N GLY A 150 -5.47 -8.46 -0.55
CA GLY A 150 -4.73 -9.56 -1.15
C GLY A 150 -5.54 -10.16 -2.28
N GLN A 151 -5.00 -10.12 -3.52
CA GLN A 151 -5.52 -10.87 -4.65
C GLN A 151 -4.54 -12.00 -4.93
N HIS A 152 -5.00 -13.24 -4.76
CA HIS A 152 -4.13 -14.40 -4.88
C HIS A 152 -4.69 -15.43 -5.83
N SER A 153 -3.81 -15.98 -6.65
CA SER A 153 -4.14 -17.04 -7.61
C SER A 153 -2.98 -18.01 -7.80
N ILE A 154 -3.35 -19.26 -8.02
CA ILE A 154 -2.43 -20.32 -8.46
C ILE A 154 -2.79 -20.63 -9.90
N PRO A 155 -1.89 -20.49 -10.87
CA PRO A 155 -2.16 -20.75 -12.28
C PRO A 155 -2.38 -22.24 -12.56
N ASN A 156 -3.63 -22.66 -12.46
CA ASN A 156 -4.13 -24.00 -12.76
C ASN A 156 -5.48 -23.88 -13.49
N SER A 157 -6.24 -24.97 -13.57
CA SER A 157 -7.54 -24.98 -14.27
C SER A 157 -8.56 -23.96 -13.79
N ASN A 158 -8.44 -23.48 -12.55
CA ASN A 158 -9.38 -22.53 -11.94
C ASN A 158 -8.77 -21.14 -11.66
N GLY A 159 -7.45 -21.01 -11.80
CA GLY A 159 -6.73 -19.78 -11.52
C GLY A 159 -6.10 -19.18 -12.77
N TYR A 160 -5.31 -18.14 -12.57
CA TYR A 160 -4.70 -17.36 -13.64
C TYR A 160 -3.27 -16.94 -13.29
N TRP A 161 -2.58 -16.39 -14.28
CA TRP A 161 -1.22 -15.85 -14.16
C TRP A 161 -1.23 -14.33 -14.42
N LYS A 162 -0.08 -13.76 -14.67
CA LYS A 162 0.18 -12.31 -14.73
C LYS A 162 -0.70 -11.52 -15.69
N ASP A 163 -1.06 -12.06 -16.85
CA ASP A 163 -1.89 -11.33 -17.83
C ASP A 163 -3.25 -10.96 -17.24
N GLU A 164 -3.94 -11.92 -16.64
CA GLU A 164 -5.23 -11.72 -15.99
C GLU A 164 -5.11 -10.88 -14.71
N CYS A 165 -4.02 -11.09 -13.93
CA CYS A 165 -3.78 -10.31 -12.72
C CYS A 165 -3.71 -8.81 -13.02
N VAL A 166 -2.85 -8.43 -13.96
CA VAL A 166 -2.62 -7.02 -14.29
C VAL A 166 -3.83 -6.41 -15.00
N ASP A 167 -4.57 -7.18 -15.81
CA ASP A 167 -5.83 -6.72 -16.40
C ASP A 167 -6.88 -6.42 -15.33
N LEU A 168 -7.02 -7.29 -14.33
CA LEU A 168 -7.94 -7.09 -13.20
C LEU A 168 -7.56 -5.85 -12.38
N ASP A 169 -6.27 -5.66 -12.06
CA ASP A 169 -5.80 -4.49 -11.32
C ASP A 169 -6.08 -3.19 -12.10
N TYR A 170 -5.81 -3.20 -13.39
CA TYR A 170 -6.08 -2.07 -14.27
C TYR A 170 -7.59 -1.76 -14.38
N ARG A 171 -8.44 -2.76 -14.54
CA ARG A 171 -9.88 -2.60 -14.60
C ARG A 171 -10.49 -2.20 -13.26
N LEU A 172 -9.94 -2.69 -12.14
CA LEU A 172 -10.32 -2.22 -10.82
C LEU A 172 -10.15 -0.70 -10.72
N LEU A 173 -9.00 -0.17 -11.16
CA LEU A 173 -8.73 1.27 -11.14
C LEU A 173 -9.61 2.04 -12.13
N THR A 174 -9.69 1.59 -13.37
CA THR A 174 -10.32 2.37 -14.46
C THR A 174 -11.82 2.22 -14.52
N GLU A 175 -12.36 1.01 -14.34
CA GLU A 175 -13.80 0.73 -14.45
C GLU A 175 -14.52 0.91 -13.10
N GLN A 176 -13.95 0.35 -12.01
CA GLN A 176 -14.62 0.36 -10.70
C GLN A 176 -14.42 1.69 -9.97
N PHE A 177 -13.16 2.16 -9.90
CA PHE A 177 -12.81 3.42 -9.24
C PHE A 177 -12.92 4.64 -10.16
N GLY A 178 -12.95 4.47 -11.48
CA GLY A 178 -13.13 5.53 -12.46
C GLY A 178 -11.90 6.43 -12.63
N VAL A 179 -10.71 5.86 -12.46
CA VAL A 179 -9.44 6.54 -12.75
C VAL A 179 -9.26 6.65 -14.27
N ASP A 180 -8.81 7.81 -14.76
CA ASP A 180 -8.45 7.95 -16.17
C ASP A 180 -7.30 6.99 -16.52
N LYS A 181 -7.45 6.28 -17.64
CA LYS A 181 -6.45 5.31 -18.13
C LYS A 181 -5.03 5.89 -18.21
N LYS A 182 -4.89 7.16 -18.58
CA LYS A 182 -3.60 7.86 -18.70
C LYS A 182 -2.88 8.06 -17.35
N GLU A 183 -3.62 8.02 -16.27
CA GLU A 183 -3.07 8.21 -14.93
C GLU A 183 -2.47 6.93 -14.35
N VAL A 184 -2.82 5.76 -14.92
CA VAL A 184 -2.32 4.47 -14.43
C VAL A 184 -0.92 4.23 -14.98
N VAL A 185 0.02 3.99 -14.09
CA VAL A 185 1.42 3.69 -14.43
C VAL A 185 1.85 2.42 -13.70
N PHE A 186 2.49 1.50 -14.43
CA PHE A 186 3.10 0.31 -13.84
C PHE A 186 4.61 0.47 -13.80
N VAL A 187 5.24 0.15 -12.67
CA VAL A 187 6.69 0.25 -12.47
C VAL A 187 7.26 -1.15 -12.27
N GLU A 188 8.36 -1.45 -12.99
CA GLU A 188 9.03 -2.74 -12.88
C GLU A 188 9.84 -2.81 -11.59
N ASP A 189 9.68 -3.92 -10.85
CA ASP A 189 10.46 -4.22 -9.66
C ASP A 189 10.68 -5.73 -9.51
N VAL A 190 11.43 -6.11 -8.49
CA VAL A 190 11.61 -7.50 -8.04
C VAL A 190 11.32 -7.55 -6.55
N TRP A 191 10.33 -8.33 -6.18
CA TRP A 191 10.03 -8.55 -4.78
C TRP A 191 10.66 -9.83 -4.27
N GLU A 192 11.31 -9.76 -3.10
CA GLU A 192 11.92 -10.89 -2.40
C GLU A 192 11.48 -10.90 -0.93
N GLY A 193 10.99 -12.04 -0.45
CA GLY A 193 10.57 -12.19 0.93
C GLY A 193 10.13 -13.62 1.25
N GLY A 194 10.29 -14.03 2.54
CA GLY A 194 9.83 -15.33 3.01
C GLY A 194 10.49 -16.54 2.34
N GLY A 195 11.68 -16.37 1.72
CA GLY A 195 12.39 -17.41 1.02
C GLY A 195 11.89 -17.70 -0.41
N SER A 196 11.12 -16.77 -0.97
CA SER A 196 10.67 -16.78 -2.36
C SER A 196 10.78 -15.40 -2.99
N PHE A 197 10.83 -15.33 -4.32
CA PHE A 197 10.87 -14.06 -5.04
C PHE A 197 10.28 -14.18 -6.45
N GLY A 198 10.03 -13.02 -7.05
CA GLY A 198 9.55 -12.92 -8.42
C GLY A 198 9.64 -11.51 -8.96
N SER A 199 9.45 -11.38 -10.28
CA SER A 199 9.21 -10.08 -10.88
C SER A 199 7.90 -9.49 -10.37
N SER A 200 7.83 -8.16 -10.28
CA SER A 200 6.61 -7.50 -9.85
C SER A 200 6.33 -6.24 -10.66
N LEU A 201 5.05 -5.89 -10.72
CA LEU A 201 4.56 -4.65 -11.30
C LEU A 201 3.84 -3.86 -10.20
N GLU A 202 4.48 -2.79 -9.74
CA GLU A 202 3.86 -1.81 -8.85
C GLU A 202 2.93 -0.93 -9.68
N PHE A 203 1.71 -0.67 -9.22
CA PHE A 203 0.77 0.20 -9.92
C PHE A 203 0.47 1.48 -9.15
N PHE A 204 0.55 2.59 -9.88
CA PHE A 204 0.49 3.96 -9.34
C PHE A 204 -0.60 4.78 -10.01
N VAL A 205 -1.14 5.73 -9.25
CA VAL A 205 -1.96 6.83 -9.76
C VAL A 205 -1.49 8.13 -9.08
N LYS A 206 -1.15 9.16 -9.87
CA LYS A 206 -0.69 10.46 -9.35
C LYS A 206 0.46 10.36 -8.35
N GLY A 207 1.41 9.46 -8.57
CA GLY A 207 2.56 9.24 -7.69
C GLY A 207 2.26 8.43 -6.42
N LEU A 208 1.01 8.05 -6.18
CA LEU A 208 0.65 7.16 -5.09
C LEU A 208 0.73 5.71 -5.57
N GLU A 209 1.64 4.92 -5.00
CA GLU A 209 1.64 3.47 -5.14
C GLU A 209 0.39 2.91 -4.45
N LEU A 210 -0.47 2.27 -5.22
CA LEU A 210 -1.70 1.65 -4.71
C LEU A 210 -1.48 0.19 -4.33
N GLY A 211 -0.68 -0.52 -5.09
CA GLY A 211 -0.36 -1.91 -4.84
C GLY A 211 0.78 -2.43 -5.71
N ASN A 212 1.14 -3.67 -5.46
CA ASN A 212 2.20 -4.39 -6.15
C ASN A 212 1.74 -5.81 -6.50
N ALA A 213 1.71 -6.13 -7.79
CA ALA A 213 1.41 -7.46 -8.28
C ALA A 213 2.73 -8.25 -8.39
N VAL A 214 2.97 -9.17 -7.46
CA VAL A 214 4.16 -10.03 -7.43
C VAL A 214 3.86 -11.36 -8.11
N PHE A 215 4.71 -11.73 -9.06
CA PHE A 215 4.67 -13.01 -9.78
C PHE A 215 5.69 -13.96 -9.17
N THR A 216 5.31 -14.59 -8.05
CA THR A 216 6.21 -15.46 -7.29
C THR A 216 6.50 -16.74 -8.07
N GLU A 217 7.72 -16.87 -8.56
CA GLU A 217 8.16 -17.91 -9.48
C GLU A 217 9.36 -18.70 -8.95
N PHE A 218 10.13 -18.15 -8.00
CA PHE A 218 11.37 -18.70 -7.54
C PHE A 218 11.41 -18.90 -6.03
N GLN A 219 12.11 -19.95 -5.57
CA GLN A 219 12.45 -20.23 -4.18
C GLN A 219 13.94 -20.07 -3.96
N GLY A 220 14.34 -19.39 -2.88
CA GLY A 220 15.71 -19.05 -2.52
C GLY A 220 15.91 -17.55 -2.52
N ASP A 221 17.11 -17.11 -2.88
CA ASP A 221 17.52 -15.72 -3.04
C ASP A 221 18.09 -15.48 -4.45
N LEU A 222 18.32 -14.22 -4.81
CA LEU A 222 18.82 -13.85 -6.14
C LEU A 222 20.17 -14.47 -6.53
N SER A 223 20.94 -14.96 -5.57
CA SER A 223 22.26 -15.61 -5.80
C SER A 223 22.17 -17.12 -5.93
N ASN A 224 21.17 -17.73 -5.28
CA ASN A 224 20.98 -19.19 -5.27
C ASN A 224 19.49 -19.55 -5.19
N TYR A 225 18.90 -19.87 -6.33
CA TYR A 225 17.48 -20.14 -6.44
C TYR A 225 17.15 -21.29 -7.36
N LYS A 226 15.94 -21.80 -7.22
CA LYS A 226 15.29 -22.75 -8.13
C LYS A 226 13.86 -22.29 -8.41
N THR A 227 13.31 -22.72 -9.53
CA THR A 227 11.89 -22.48 -9.85
C THR A 227 11.02 -23.21 -8.83
N LEU A 228 9.96 -22.53 -8.37
CA LEU A 228 8.92 -23.12 -7.54
C LEU A 228 8.15 -24.20 -8.31
N ASP A 229 7.76 -25.27 -7.62
CA ASP A 229 6.87 -26.30 -8.19
C ASP A 229 5.50 -25.69 -8.55
N GLN A 230 5.09 -24.60 -7.85
CA GLN A 230 3.83 -23.91 -8.02
C GLN A 230 4.06 -22.40 -8.03
N GLN A 231 3.76 -21.75 -9.14
CA GLN A 231 3.77 -20.30 -9.27
C GLN A 231 2.57 -19.69 -8.54
N ILE A 232 2.74 -18.48 -8.01
CA ILE A 232 1.73 -17.80 -7.22
C ILE A 232 1.59 -16.35 -7.68
N ILE A 233 0.36 -15.89 -7.87
CA ILE A 233 0.04 -14.46 -7.89
C ILE A 233 -0.08 -14.00 -6.44
N ASP A 234 0.76 -13.06 -6.08
CA ASP A 234 0.75 -12.37 -4.78
C ASP A 234 0.62 -10.86 -5.02
N MET A 235 -0.61 -10.42 -5.30
CA MET A 235 -0.88 -8.99 -5.36
C MET A 235 -1.28 -8.49 -3.98
N GLY A 236 -0.61 -7.44 -3.52
CA GLY A 236 -0.92 -6.73 -2.29
C GLY A 236 -1.15 -5.24 -2.55
N ALA A 237 -2.30 -4.71 -2.13
CA ALA A 237 -2.63 -3.30 -2.29
C ALA A 237 -3.14 -2.68 -0.98
N GLY A 238 -2.84 -1.40 -0.75
CA GLY A 238 -3.25 -0.71 0.47
C GLY A 238 -4.68 -0.17 0.39
N LEU A 239 -5.61 -0.72 1.16
CA LEU A 239 -7.00 -0.26 1.17
C LEU A 239 -7.11 1.21 1.59
N GLU A 240 -6.31 1.64 2.56
CA GLU A 240 -6.20 3.04 3.00
C GLU A 240 -5.81 3.97 1.85
N ARG A 241 -4.93 3.51 0.96
CA ARG A 241 -4.48 4.28 -0.20
C ARG A 241 -5.57 4.43 -1.25
N PHE A 242 -6.40 3.40 -1.48
CA PHE A 242 -7.57 3.50 -2.36
C PHE A 242 -8.59 4.51 -1.83
N ALA A 243 -8.92 4.45 -0.53
CA ALA A 243 -9.81 5.42 0.09
C ALA A 243 -9.21 6.84 -0.01
N TRP A 244 -7.92 7.00 0.28
CA TRP A 244 -7.24 8.29 0.20
C TRP A 244 -7.23 8.89 -1.21
N LEU A 245 -6.91 8.07 -2.23
CA LEU A 245 -6.94 8.49 -3.62
C LEU A 245 -8.31 9.04 -4.04
N THR A 246 -9.39 8.36 -3.62
CA THR A 246 -10.75 8.76 -4.01
C THR A 246 -11.27 9.93 -3.20
N MET A 247 -10.94 10.03 -1.92
CA MET A 247 -11.38 11.11 -1.05
C MET A 247 -10.57 12.40 -1.24
N GLY A 248 -9.28 12.27 -1.57
CA GLY A 248 -8.37 13.40 -1.74
C GLY A 248 -8.17 14.23 -0.48
N THR A 249 -8.35 13.62 0.70
CA THR A 249 -8.12 14.26 2.00
C THR A 249 -6.64 14.64 2.17
N PRO A 250 -6.29 15.59 3.06
CA PRO A 250 -4.90 15.94 3.32
C PRO A 250 -4.02 14.73 3.64
N THR A 251 -4.55 13.80 4.42
CA THR A 251 -3.86 12.55 4.79
C THR A 251 -4.77 11.33 4.63
N ALA A 252 -4.17 10.14 4.58
CA ALA A 252 -4.91 8.88 4.63
C ALA A 252 -5.59 8.66 5.99
N TYR A 253 -5.10 9.27 7.07
CA TYR A 253 -5.75 9.20 8.41
C TYR A 253 -7.13 9.84 8.39
N ASP A 254 -7.31 10.94 7.66
CA ASP A 254 -8.58 11.69 7.59
C ASP A 254 -9.69 10.85 6.96
N CYS A 255 -9.40 10.08 5.92
CA CYS A 255 -10.40 9.20 5.31
C CYS A 255 -10.61 7.89 6.08
N CYS A 256 -9.61 7.40 6.82
CA CYS A 256 -9.71 6.15 7.59
C CYS A 256 -10.30 6.35 8.99
N PHE A 257 -9.99 7.46 9.65
CA PHE A 257 -10.37 7.74 11.04
C PHE A 257 -11.26 8.98 11.19
N GLY A 258 -11.65 9.63 10.11
CA GLY A 258 -12.24 10.95 10.02
C GLY A 258 -13.11 11.40 11.22
N PRO A 259 -14.22 10.69 11.57
CA PRO A 259 -15.06 11.10 12.70
C PRO A 259 -14.33 11.10 14.05
N ILE A 260 -13.42 10.15 14.27
CA ILE A 260 -12.63 10.03 15.52
C ILE A 260 -11.60 11.14 15.56
N THR A 261 -10.87 11.36 14.48
CA THR A 261 -9.86 12.41 14.36
C THR A 261 -10.50 13.79 14.58
N ASN A 262 -11.62 14.07 13.91
CA ASN A 262 -12.33 15.34 14.04
C ASN A 262 -12.80 15.60 15.48
N ASN A 263 -13.30 14.57 16.16
CA ASN A 263 -13.71 14.68 17.58
C ASN A 263 -12.51 15.02 18.49
N LEU A 264 -11.39 14.34 18.29
CA LEU A 264 -10.17 14.60 19.06
C LEU A 264 -9.61 16.00 18.81
N LEU A 265 -9.61 16.47 17.56
CA LEU A 265 -9.21 17.83 17.21
C LEU A 265 -10.08 18.87 17.90
N GLN A 266 -11.40 18.67 17.89
CA GLN A 266 -12.35 19.57 18.57
C GLN A 266 -12.11 19.59 20.08
N GLN A 267 -11.92 18.42 20.71
CA GLN A 267 -11.63 18.34 22.16
C GLN A 267 -10.30 18.99 22.53
N ALA A 268 -9.30 18.91 21.64
CA ALA A 268 -8.00 19.55 21.83
C ALA A 268 -8.00 21.06 21.51
N GLY A 269 -9.11 21.59 21.00
CA GLY A 269 -9.21 23.00 20.62
C GLY A 269 -8.32 23.36 19.41
N ILE A 270 -8.03 22.39 18.55
CA ILE A 270 -7.20 22.59 17.36
C ILE A 270 -8.13 22.94 16.20
N ASP A 271 -7.98 24.15 15.70
CA ASP A 271 -8.68 24.62 14.50
C ASP A 271 -7.80 24.34 13.28
N THR A 272 -8.24 23.40 12.45
CA THR A 272 -7.53 23.01 11.23
C THR A 272 -8.05 23.78 10.03
N ASN A 273 -7.12 24.23 9.20
CA ASN A 273 -7.42 24.83 7.91
C ASN A 273 -7.07 23.84 6.80
N ASP A 274 -8.07 23.38 6.05
CA ASP A 274 -7.89 22.38 5.00
C ASP A 274 -6.87 22.80 3.93
N GLU A 275 -6.85 24.07 3.54
CA GLU A 275 -5.88 24.57 2.55
C GLU A 275 -4.42 24.48 3.07
N LEU A 276 -4.20 24.82 4.34
CA LEU A 276 -2.90 24.68 4.99
C LEU A 276 -2.47 23.21 5.04
N LEU A 277 -3.38 22.32 5.43
CA LEU A 277 -3.09 20.89 5.55
C LEU A 277 -2.83 20.25 4.17
N VAL A 278 -3.64 20.53 3.16
CA VAL A 278 -3.43 20.09 1.77
C VAL A 278 -2.05 20.55 1.30
N THR A 279 -1.70 21.82 1.51
CA THR A 279 -0.39 22.36 1.12
C THR A 279 0.76 21.62 1.83
N TYR A 280 0.67 21.50 3.15
CA TYR A 280 1.73 20.87 3.96
C TYR A 280 1.93 19.40 3.60
N PHE A 281 0.86 18.60 3.62
CA PHE A 281 0.98 17.15 3.37
C PHE A 281 1.34 16.81 1.93
N THR A 282 0.94 17.62 0.94
CA THR A 282 1.45 17.48 -0.43
C THR A 282 2.96 17.70 -0.48
N LYS A 283 3.52 18.65 0.28
CA LYS A 283 4.98 18.87 0.37
C LYS A 283 5.68 17.74 1.11
N ILE A 284 5.12 17.27 2.24
CA ILE A 284 5.65 16.09 2.96
C ILE A 284 5.74 14.89 2.01
N ALA A 285 4.66 14.56 1.31
CA ALA A 285 4.60 13.42 0.41
C ALA A 285 5.65 13.51 -0.71
N LYS A 286 5.82 14.69 -1.34
CA LYS A 286 6.84 14.91 -2.38
C LYS A 286 8.27 14.81 -1.85
N HIS A 287 8.54 15.33 -0.67
CA HIS A 287 9.89 15.30 -0.10
C HIS A 287 10.28 13.90 0.40
N LEU A 288 9.32 13.05 0.79
CA LEU A 288 9.59 11.65 1.14
C LEU A 288 10.21 10.85 -0.02
N GLU A 289 9.90 11.21 -1.27
CA GLU A 289 10.51 10.57 -2.45
C GLU A 289 11.93 11.11 -2.75
N GLN A 290 12.33 12.21 -2.12
CA GLN A 290 13.61 12.89 -2.39
C GLN A 290 14.65 12.66 -1.28
N PHE A 291 14.22 12.47 -0.04
CA PHE A 291 15.08 12.39 1.14
C PHE A 291 14.77 11.14 1.96
N SER A 292 15.80 10.51 2.48
CA SER A 292 15.69 9.33 3.36
C SER A 292 15.57 9.69 4.85
N ASP A 293 15.96 10.90 5.25
CA ASP A 293 15.88 11.38 6.63
C ASP A 293 14.58 12.14 6.87
N LEU A 294 13.74 11.63 7.79
CA LEU A 294 12.43 12.22 8.09
C LEU A 294 12.52 13.66 8.62
N SER A 295 13.57 13.98 9.38
CA SER A 295 13.74 15.34 9.92
C SER A 295 14.05 16.33 8.80
N GLU A 296 14.80 15.91 7.80
CA GLU A 296 15.10 16.70 6.59
C GLU A 296 13.85 16.86 5.71
N VAL A 297 13.08 15.78 5.52
CA VAL A 297 11.78 15.82 4.83
C VAL A 297 10.85 16.84 5.48
N ARG A 298 10.66 16.76 6.80
CA ARG A 298 9.78 17.66 7.58
C ARG A 298 10.25 19.11 7.49
N LYS A 299 11.55 19.37 7.67
CA LYS A 299 12.14 20.71 7.56
C LYS A 299 11.91 21.33 6.17
N ASN A 300 12.15 20.57 5.11
CA ASN A 300 11.97 21.05 3.75
C ASN A 300 10.49 21.27 3.41
N ALA A 301 9.60 20.43 3.89
CA ALA A 301 8.16 20.61 3.72
C ALA A 301 7.65 21.86 4.42
N ILE A 302 8.03 22.10 5.67
CA ILE A 302 7.70 23.32 6.44
C ILE A 302 8.15 24.56 5.68
N LYS A 303 9.42 24.57 5.25
CA LYS A 303 10.01 25.70 4.50
C LYS A 303 9.27 25.94 3.18
N SER A 304 9.00 24.88 2.41
CA SER A 304 8.36 24.98 1.09
C SER A 304 6.86 25.27 1.16
N ALA A 305 6.20 24.95 2.27
CA ALA A 305 4.82 25.33 2.57
C ALA A 305 4.70 26.75 3.16
N GLY A 306 5.81 27.38 3.56
CA GLY A 306 5.82 28.72 4.13
C GLY A 306 5.18 28.81 5.53
N LEU A 307 5.26 27.72 6.32
CA LEU A 307 4.63 27.68 7.65
C LEU A 307 5.39 28.50 8.68
N SER A 308 4.65 29.23 9.53
CA SER A 308 5.20 29.91 10.70
C SER A 308 5.41 28.95 11.86
N ASP A 309 6.30 29.31 12.81
CA ASP A 309 6.52 28.54 14.05
C ASP A 309 5.22 28.39 14.84
N GLU A 310 4.34 29.40 14.81
CA GLU A 310 3.04 29.34 15.46
C GLU A 310 2.13 28.27 14.86
N GLN A 311 2.04 28.18 13.53
CA GLN A 311 1.27 27.16 12.82
C GLN A 311 1.82 25.76 13.10
N ILE A 312 3.14 25.62 13.11
CA ILE A 312 3.79 24.34 13.42
C ILE A 312 3.44 23.88 14.84
N ASN A 313 3.60 24.75 15.83
CA ASN A 313 3.44 24.39 17.24
C ASN A 313 1.97 24.24 17.65
N LYS A 314 1.06 25.03 17.08
CA LYS A 314 -0.37 25.04 17.47
C LYS A 314 -1.25 24.13 16.62
N ILE A 315 -0.83 23.79 15.39
CA ILE A 315 -1.64 23.01 14.45
C ILE A 315 -0.92 21.70 14.08
N ILE A 316 0.23 21.79 13.41
CA ILE A 316 0.86 20.61 12.80
C ILE A 316 1.32 19.60 13.84
N THR A 317 2.10 20.01 14.82
CA THR A 317 2.64 19.09 15.84
C THR A 317 1.55 18.41 16.69
N PRO A 318 0.52 19.11 17.17
CA PRO A 318 -0.59 18.45 17.84
C PRO A 318 -1.41 17.53 16.93
N LEU A 319 -1.59 17.87 15.67
CA LEU A 319 -2.29 17.05 14.68
C LEU A 319 -1.53 15.74 14.41
N GLU A 320 -0.21 15.82 14.22
CA GLU A 320 0.67 14.63 14.08
C GLU A 320 0.52 13.69 15.30
N GLY A 321 0.43 14.26 16.51
CA GLY A 321 0.18 13.51 17.74
C GLY A 321 -1.19 12.82 17.76
N ILE A 322 -2.24 13.47 17.26
CA ILE A 322 -3.58 12.86 17.16
C ILE A 322 -3.58 11.72 16.16
N TYR A 323 -2.96 11.87 14.98
CA TYR A 323 -2.84 10.80 14.01
C TYR A 323 -2.06 9.59 14.56
N LEU A 324 -0.98 9.83 15.31
CA LEU A 324 -0.23 8.79 15.98
C LEU A 324 -1.10 8.01 16.99
N ILE A 325 -1.90 8.73 17.80
CA ILE A 325 -2.78 8.12 18.80
C ILE A 325 -3.83 7.23 18.13
N VAL A 326 -4.52 7.70 17.10
CA VAL A 326 -5.59 6.90 16.44
C VAL A 326 -5.01 5.67 15.73
N ASP A 327 -3.84 5.78 15.12
CA ASP A 327 -3.14 4.64 14.52
C ASP A 327 -2.73 3.60 15.56
N HIS A 328 -2.08 4.02 16.64
CA HIS A 328 -1.64 3.12 17.71
C HIS A 328 -2.82 2.43 18.41
N ILE A 329 -3.93 3.15 18.65
CA ILE A 329 -5.14 2.55 19.21
C ILE A 329 -5.69 1.48 18.27
N ARG A 330 -5.79 1.73 16.97
CA ARG A 330 -6.23 0.73 15.99
C ARG A 330 -5.34 -0.51 16.05
N THR A 331 -4.04 -0.33 16.04
CA THR A 331 -3.05 -1.43 16.11
C THR A 331 -3.22 -2.27 17.38
N LEU A 332 -3.34 -1.61 18.54
CA LEU A 332 -3.55 -2.28 19.83
C LEU A 332 -4.88 -3.04 19.85
N ILE A 333 -5.96 -2.48 19.31
CA ILE A 333 -7.26 -3.14 19.26
C ILE A 333 -7.16 -4.45 18.45
N PHE A 334 -6.59 -4.42 17.24
CA PHE A 334 -6.43 -5.62 16.43
C PHE A 334 -5.51 -6.65 17.10
N ALA A 335 -4.35 -6.22 17.59
CA ALA A 335 -3.39 -7.12 18.21
C ALA A 335 -3.97 -7.82 19.46
N ILE A 336 -4.60 -7.07 20.36
CA ILE A 336 -5.16 -7.60 21.59
C ILE A 336 -6.38 -8.49 21.31
N SER A 337 -7.26 -8.09 20.38
CA SER A 337 -8.43 -8.88 19.99
C SER A 337 -8.04 -10.23 19.39
N ASP A 338 -6.92 -10.30 18.66
CA ASP A 338 -6.39 -11.53 18.08
C ASP A 338 -5.43 -12.29 19.03
N GLY A 339 -5.29 -11.81 20.27
CA GLY A 339 -4.62 -12.52 21.38
C GLY A 339 -3.13 -12.20 21.59
N ALA A 340 -2.62 -11.08 21.02
CA ALA A 340 -1.30 -10.56 21.40
C ALA A 340 -1.42 -9.61 22.60
N LEU A 341 -0.60 -9.82 23.61
CA LEU A 341 -0.55 -8.92 24.78
C LEU A 341 0.76 -8.12 24.80
N PRO A 342 0.71 -6.85 25.23
CA PRO A 342 1.91 -6.09 25.50
C PRO A 342 2.82 -6.84 26.50
N SER A 343 4.11 -6.92 26.18
CA SER A 343 5.09 -7.66 26.99
C SER A 343 6.47 -6.99 26.96
N ASN A 344 7.44 -7.60 27.61
CA ASN A 344 8.82 -7.08 27.66
C ASN A 344 9.70 -7.58 26.51
N VAL A 345 9.21 -8.52 25.70
CA VAL A 345 10.01 -9.22 24.68
C VAL A 345 9.23 -9.39 23.38
N GLY A 346 9.96 -9.59 22.28
CA GLY A 346 9.39 -9.90 20.97
C GLY A 346 8.37 -8.87 20.47
N GLY A 347 7.38 -9.31 19.71
CA GLY A 347 6.33 -8.44 19.16
C GLY A 347 5.49 -7.73 20.23
N GLY A 348 5.30 -8.36 21.40
CA GLY A 348 4.60 -7.73 22.53
C GLY A 348 5.31 -6.49 23.09
N TYR A 349 6.63 -6.37 22.90
CA TYR A 349 7.38 -5.17 23.28
C TYR A 349 6.99 -3.96 22.42
N ASN A 350 6.78 -4.14 21.13
CA ASN A 350 6.30 -3.08 20.26
C ASN A 350 4.91 -2.59 20.70
N LEU A 351 4.00 -3.51 21.04
CA LEU A 351 2.67 -3.14 21.57
C LEU A 351 2.77 -2.38 22.90
N ARG A 352 3.74 -2.75 23.76
CA ARG A 352 3.99 -2.04 25.01
C ARG A 352 4.50 -0.62 24.80
N ILE A 353 5.35 -0.38 23.79
CA ILE A 353 5.81 0.97 23.45
C ILE A 353 4.63 1.83 22.99
N MET A 354 3.76 1.31 22.12
CA MET A 354 2.58 2.03 21.63
C MET A 354 1.57 2.37 22.73
N LEU A 355 1.49 1.56 23.79
CA LEU A 355 0.59 1.79 24.91
C LEU A 355 1.07 2.91 25.86
N ARG A 356 2.35 3.29 25.80
CA ARG A 356 2.98 4.32 26.64
C ARG A 356 2.97 5.69 25.99
#